data_539f0e1a532b30ce607cb43a023fdb69
#
_entry.id   539f0e1a532b30ce607cb43a023fdb69
#
_cell.length_a   1.000
_cell.length_b   1.000
_cell.length_c   1.000
_cell.angle_alpha   90.00
_cell.angle_beta   90.00
_cell.angle_gamma   90.00
#
_symmetry.space_group_name_H-M   'P 1'
#
loop_
_entity.id
_entity.type
_entity.pdbx_description
1 polymer ?
#
loop_
_entity_poly.entity_id
_entity_poly.type
_entity_poly.pdbx_seq_one_letter_code
_entity_poly.pdbx_strand_id
1 'polypeptide(L)'
;MRDAAPGARIVNVASGAHHFVRGMQFDDIQSEQNYKTFDVYGRSKLANILFTRSLAKRLAGTGVTVNSLHPGAVATDIGKQHGEWVAKVLHLLLKPFFRSPLKGAETSLYLCSSDDVAEISGAYFKNCKVERPRPWAQDDTAAEKLWNYSEQCVGSAY
;
A
#
# COMPACT_ATOMS: atom_id res chain seq x y z
N MET A 1 -5.53 12.63 -14.97
CA MET A 1 -5.01 13.13 -13.68
C MET A 1 -4.36 14.51 -13.80
N ARG A 2 -3.56 14.76 -14.82
CA ARG A 2 -2.97 16.12 -15.03
C ARG A 2 -4.05 17.19 -15.18
N ASP A 3 -5.16 16.85 -15.79
CA ASP A 3 -6.30 17.76 -16.01
C ASP A 3 -7.13 18.00 -14.71
N ALA A 4 -6.91 17.22 -13.67
CA ALA A 4 -7.56 17.41 -12.36
C ALA A 4 -6.69 18.19 -11.36
N ALA A 5 -5.45 18.56 -11.75
CA ALA A 5 -4.58 19.41 -10.94
C ALA A 5 -4.98 20.90 -11.06
N PRO A 6 -4.69 21.76 -10.06
CA PRO A 6 -4.02 21.47 -8.80
C PRO A 6 -4.95 20.90 -7.72
N GLY A 7 -4.38 20.16 -6.76
CA GLY A 7 -5.10 19.66 -5.58
C GLY A 7 -5.62 18.22 -5.68
N ALA A 8 -5.40 17.53 -6.82
CA ALA A 8 -5.75 16.11 -6.93
C ALA A 8 -4.88 15.24 -6.01
N ARG A 9 -5.48 14.23 -5.39
CA ARG A 9 -4.83 13.35 -4.42
C ARG A 9 -5.00 11.89 -4.81
N ILE A 10 -3.89 11.15 -4.83
CA ILE A 10 -3.87 9.71 -5.05
C ILE A 10 -3.56 9.03 -3.71
N VAL A 11 -4.42 8.11 -3.30
CA VAL A 11 -4.29 7.40 -2.02
C VAL A 11 -4.23 5.91 -2.27
N ASN A 12 -3.06 5.31 -2.02
CA ASN A 12 -2.80 3.88 -2.21
C ASN A 12 -2.95 3.12 -0.90
N VAL A 13 -3.84 2.14 -0.86
CA VAL A 13 -4.04 1.31 0.33
C VAL A 13 -2.99 0.20 0.38
N ALA A 14 -1.95 0.43 1.17
CA ALA A 14 -0.94 -0.56 1.53
C ALA A 14 -1.36 -1.37 2.78
N SER A 15 -0.41 -1.84 3.56
CA SER A 15 -0.66 -2.57 4.82
C SER A 15 0.60 -2.63 5.68
N GLY A 16 0.44 -2.84 6.98
CA GLY A 16 1.51 -3.29 7.87
C GLY A 16 2.13 -4.63 7.47
N ALA A 17 1.47 -5.40 6.60
CA ALA A 17 2.00 -6.67 6.09
C ALA A 17 3.31 -6.54 5.31
N HIS A 18 3.69 -5.33 4.84
CA HIS A 18 5.03 -5.10 4.25
C HIS A 18 6.17 -5.39 5.22
N HIS A 19 5.88 -5.57 6.51
CA HIS A 19 6.85 -6.01 7.53
C HIS A 19 7.18 -7.52 7.45
N PHE A 20 6.35 -8.32 6.78
CA PHE A 20 6.54 -9.78 6.68
C PHE A 20 7.68 -10.16 5.73
N VAL A 21 8.09 -9.26 4.89
CA VAL A 21 9.14 -9.45 3.89
C VAL A 21 10.29 -8.47 4.08
N ARG A 22 11.43 -8.72 3.47
CA ARG A 22 12.63 -7.87 3.56
C ARG A 22 13.02 -7.24 2.23
N GLY A 23 12.13 -7.28 1.23
CA GLY A 23 12.36 -6.72 -0.10
C GLY A 23 11.44 -7.35 -1.15
N MET A 24 11.57 -6.85 -2.38
CA MET A 24 10.93 -7.43 -3.55
C MET A 24 11.79 -8.58 -4.09
N GLN A 25 11.14 -9.67 -4.52
CA GLN A 25 11.80 -10.79 -5.23
C GLN A 25 11.60 -10.58 -6.74
N PHE A 26 12.46 -9.77 -7.34
CA PHE A 26 12.32 -9.42 -8.76
C PHE A 26 12.53 -10.61 -9.71
N ASP A 27 13.28 -11.62 -9.28
CA ASP A 27 13.52 -12.82 -10.09
C ASP A 27 12.31 -13.77 -10.12
N ASP A 28 11.38 -13.62 -9.18
CA ASP A 28 10.11 -14.35 -9.11
C ASP A 28 8.99 -13.41 -8.62
N ILE A 29 8.84 -12.27 -9.29
CA ILE A 29 7.92 -11.20 -8.85
C ILE A 29 6.46 -11.65 -8.86
N GLN A 30 6.09 -12.55 -9.78
CA GLN A 30 4.75 -13.14 -9.89
C GLN A 30 4.55 -14.35 -8.95
N SER A 31 5.63 -14.78 -8.25
CA SER A 31 5.60 -15.92 -7.33
C SER A 31 5.15 -17.22 -7.97
N GLU A 32 5.58 -17.47 -9.20
CA GLU A 32 5.29 -18.69 -9.95
C GLU A 32 6.09 -19.88 -9.44
N GLN A 33 7.32 -19.63 -8.95
CA GLN A 33 8.22 -20.67 -8.46
C GLN A 33 8.01 -20.97 -6.97
N ASN A 34 7.72 -19.96 -6.16
CA ASN A 34 7.62 -20.11 -4.71
C ASN A 34 6.51 -19.27 -4.13
N TYR A 35 5.29 -19.83 -4.12
CA TYR A 35 4.12 -19.19 -3.56
C TYR A 35 3.99 -19.47 -2.06
N LYS A 36 4.15 -18.43 -1.24
CA LYS A 36 3.82 -18.44 0.19
C LYS A 36 2.87 -17.28 0.48
N THR A 37 1.66 -17.58 0.89
CA THR A 37 0.56 -16.61 1.03
C THR A 37 0.95 -15.32 1.75
N PHE A 38 1.60 -15.43 2.92
CA PHE A 38 1.98 -14.26 3.70
C PHE A 38 3.12 -13.45 3.05
N ASP A 39 4.08 -14.13 2.41
CA ASP A 39 5.16 -13.45 1.70
C ASP A 39 4.63 -12.72 0.46
N VAL A 40 3.76 -13.39 -0.32
CA VAL A 40 3.13 -12.78 -1.51
C VAL A 40 2.28 -11.59 -1.11
N TYR A 41 1.46 -11.73 -0.08
CA TYR A 41 0.67 -10.61 0.45
C TYR A 41 1.57 -9.48 0.97
N GLY A 42 2.61 -9.81 1.73
CA GLY A 42 3.59 -8.83 2.21
C GLY A 42 4.28 -8.08 1.06
N ARG A 43 4.73 -8.80 0.01
CA ARG A 43 5.33 -8.19 -1.20
C ARG A 43 4.34 -7.32 -1.96
N SER A 44 3.09 -7.74 -2.11
CA SER A 44 2.06 -6.91 -2.78
C SER A 44 1.84 -5.57 -2.05
N LYS A 45 1.90 -5.57 -0.72
CA LYS A 45 1.75 -4.35 0.08
C LYS A 45 3.01 -3.51 0.15
N LEU A 46 4.20 -4.13 0.08
CA LEU A 46 5.46 -3.45 -0.15
C LEU A 46 5.47 -2.77 -1.52
N ALA A 47 5.02 -3.45 -2.56
CA ALA A 47 4.90 -2.90 -3.91
C ALA A 47 4.04 -1.62 -3.94
N ASN A 48 2.92 -1.58 -3.22
CA ASN A 48 2.08 -0.37 -3.13
C ASN A 48 2.83 0.83 -2.52
N ILE A 49 3.71 0.62 -1.54
CA ILE A 49 4.52 1.69 -0.95
C ILE A 49 5.60 2.16 -1.94
N LEU A 50 6.32 1.22 -2.56
CA LEU A 50 7.36 1.53 -3.55
C LEU A 50 6.78 2.24 -4.77
N PHE A 51 5.65 1.78 -5.29
CA PHE A 51 4.91 2.43 -6.37
C PHE A 51 4.52 3.87 -6.00
N THR A 52 4.00 4.09 -4.79
CA THR A 52 3.66 5.42 -4.29
C THR A 52 4.87 6.36 -4.34
N ARG A 53 6.05 5.89 -3.93
CA ARG A 53 7.29 6.68 -3.94
C ARG A 53 7.72 7.05 -5.35
N SER A 54 7.71 6.09 -6.28
CA SER A 54 8.04 6.35 -7.69
C SER A 54 7.05 7.32 -8.34
N LEU A 55 5.75 7.12 -8.11
CA LEU A 55 4.72 7.98 -8.69
C LEU A 55 4.79 9.40 -8.12
N ALA A 56 5.05 9.56 -6.82
CA ALA A 56 5.21 10.88 -6.21
C ALA A 56 6.36 11.67 -6.82
N LYS A 57 7.50 11.02 -7.11
CA LYS A 57 8.63 11.65 -7.81
C LYS A 57 8.26 12.11 -9.22
N ARG A 58 7.50 11.29 -9.95
CA ARG A 58 7.06 11.57 -11.34
C ARG A 58 6.02 12.68 -11.42
N LEU A 59 5.24 12.86 -10.36
CA LEU A 59 4.22 13.90 -10.28
C LEU A 59 4.70 15.17 -9.53
N ALA A 60 5.98 15.25 -9.19
CA ALA A 60 6.55 16.44 -8.55
C ALA A 60 6.32 17.68 -9.44
N GLY A 61 5.87 18.78 -8.83
CA GLY A 61 5.59 20.04 -9.54
C GLY A 61 4.28 20.08 -10.32
N THR A 62 3.48 19.00 -10.34
CA THR A 62 2.18 18.98 -11.06
C THR A 62 1.00 19.44 -10.20
N GLY A 63 1.19 19.64 -8.90
CA GLY A 63 0.10 19.90 -7.95
C GLY A 63 -0.72 18.66 -7.58
N VAL A 64 -0.29 17.45 -8.00
CA VAL A 64 -0.90 16.18 -7.60
C VAL A 64 -0.06 15.53 -6.51
N THR A 65 -0.68 15.13 -5.40
CA THR A 65 0.01 14.40 -4.33
C THR A 65 -0.34 12.90 -4.36
N VAL A 66 0.61 12.06 -3.92
CA VAL A 66 0.45 10.61 -3.89
C VAL A 66 0.95 10.08 -2.55
N ASN A 67 0.09 9.44 -1.79
CA ASN A 67 0.45 8.87 -0.50
C ASN A 67 -0.06 7.44 -0.35
N SER A 68 0.58 6.66 0.50
CA SER A 68 0.15 5.32 0.86
C SER A 68 -0.22 5.24 2.34
N LEU A 69 -1.05 4.27 2.69
CA LEU A 69 -1.50 4.11 4.07
C LEU A 69 -1.64 2.65 4.50
N HIS A 70 -1.62 2.43 5.82
CA HIS A 70 -2.10 1.22 6.48
C HIS A 70 -3.44 1.51 7.18
N PRO A 71 -4.53 0.82 6.81
CA PRO A 71 -5.85 1.08 7.39
C PRO A 71 -6.01 0.53 8.82
N GLY A 72 -5.01 -0.18 9.33
CA GLY A 72 -5.13 -0.98 10.55
C GLY A 72 -5.61 -2.40 10.24
N ALA A 73 -5.76 -3.22 11.27
CA ALA A 73 -6.40 -4.52 11.15
C ALA A 73 -7.93 -4.28 11.12
N VAL A 74 -8.51 -4.31 9.92
CA VAL A 74 -9.95 -4.15 9.71
C VAL A 74 -10.58 -5.53 9.61
N ALA A 75 -11.72 -5.72 10.27
CA ALA A 75 -12.53 -6.92 10.10
C ALA A 75 -13.09 -6.97 8.67
N THR A 76 -12.41 -7.71 7.80
CA THR A 76 -12.81 -7.92 6.41
C THR A 76 -12.91 -9.41 6.12
N ASP A 77 -13.66 -9.77 5.08
CA ASP A 77 -13.85 -11.16 4.64
C ASP A 77 -12.61 -11.81 3.98
N ILE A 78 -11.46 -11.15 4.03
CA ILE A 78 -10.20 -11.62 3.41
C ILE A 78 -9.75 -13.02 3.92
N GLY A 79 -10.17 -13.43 5.12
CA GLY A 79 -9.83 -14.75 5.68
C GLY A 79 -10.73 -15.91 5.27
N LYS A 80 -11.83 -15.67 4.55
CA LYS A 80 -12.82 -16.72 4.23
C LYS A 80 -12.34 -17.76 3.19
N GLN A 81 -11.25 -17.51 2.50
CA GLN A 81 -10.73 -18.38 1.42
C GLN A 81 -9.95 -19.61 1.93
N HIS A 82 -9.63 -19.71 3.20
CA HIS A 82 -8.77 -20.78 3.77
C HIS A 82 -9.52 -21.79 4.67
N GLY A 83 -10.82 -21.99 4.48
CA GLY A 83 -11.62 -22.91 5.24
C GLY A 83 -12.43 -22.22 6.35
N GLU A 84 -13.75 -22.41 6.31
CA GLU A 84 -14.69 -21.68 7.18
C GLU A 84 -14.40 -21.82 8.68
N TRP A 85 -13.89 -22.98 9.11
CA TRP A 85 -13.65 -23.23 10.54
C TRP A 85 -12.41 -22.49 11.07
N VAL A 86 -11.31 -22.52 10.32
CA VAL A 86 -10.07 -21.81 10.68
C VAL A 86 -10.30 -20.31 10.63
N ALA A 87 -11.02 -19.83 9.63
CA ALA A 87 -11.40 -18.41 9.52
C ALA A 87 -12.28 -17.97 10.70
N LYS A 88 -13.26 -18.79 11.12
CA LYS A 88 -14.14 -18.48 12.28
C LYS A 88 -13.36 -18.41 13.60
N VAL A 89 -12.46 -19.37 13.87
CA VAL A 89 -11.64 -19.38 15.08
C VAL A 89 -10.68 -18.20 15.09
N LEU A 90 -10.00 -17.94 13.99
CA LEU A 90 -9.07 -16.81 13.86
C LEU A 90 -9.81 -15.46 13.97
N HIS A 91 -10.98 -15.35 13.37
CA HIS A 91 -11.83 -14.16 13.50
C HIS A 91 -12.29 -13.94 14.94
N LEU A 92 -12.71 -14.99 15.65
CA LEU A 92 -13.13 -14.90 17.04
C LEU A 92 -11.99 -14.47 17.96
N LEU A 93 -10.79 -15.04 17.79
CA LEU A 93 -9.60 -14.70 18.60
C LEU A 93 -9.06 -13.29 18.28
N LEU A 94 -9.14 -12.84 17.04
CA LEU A 94 -8.62 -11.54 16.62
C LEU A 94 -9.68 -10.43 16.64
N LYS A 95 -10.96 -10.76 16.85
CA LYS A 95 -12.07 -9.79 16.88
C LYS A 95 -11.81 -8.55 17.75
N PRO A 96 -11.24 -8.66 18.97
CA PRO A 96 -10.95 -7.49 19.79
C PRO A 96 -9.86 -6.57 19.21
N PHE A 97 -9.03 -7.08 18.28
CA PHE A 97 -7.98 -6.32 17.62
C PHE A 97 -8.41 -5.72 16.29
N PHE A 98 -9.57 -6.12 15.75
CA PHE A 98 -10.09 -5.58 14.51
C PHE A 98 -10.79 -4.23 14.73
N ARG A 99 -10.44 -3.28 13.91
CA ARG A 99 -11.11 -1.99 13.86
C ARG A 99 -12.45 -2.12 13.14
N SER A 100 -13.41 -1.27 13.51
CA SER A 100 -14.62 -1.11 12.71
C SER A 100 -14.27 -0.61 11.29
N PRO A 101 -15.08 -0.90 10.27
CA PRO A 101 -14.86 -0.37 8.91
C PRO A 101 -14.70 1.16 8.89
N LEU A 102 -15.47 1.87 9.70
CA LEU A 102 -15.37 3.32 9.85
C LEU A 102 -14.00 3.77 10.34
N LYS A 103 -13.49 3.10 11.39
CA LYS A 103 -12.15 3.38 11.94
C LYS A 103 -11.04 2.98 10.97
N GLY A 104 -11.27 1.95 10.14
CA GLY A 104 -10.36 1.56 9.06
C GLY A 104 -10.29 2.59 7.93
N ALA A 105 -11.39 3.26 7.63
CA ALA A 105 -11.47 4.30 6.59
C ALA A 105 -10.89 5.66 7.02
N GLU A 106 -10.72 5.90 8.32
CA GLU A 106 -10.34 7.20 8.88
C GLU A 106 -9.06 7.79 8.23
N THR A 107 -8.00 6.98 8.09
CA THR A 107 -6.75 7.45 7.46
C THR A 107 -6.93 7.71 5.97
N SER A 108 -7.76 6.93 5.28
CA SER A 108 -8.07 7.17 3.86
C SER A 108 -8.82 8.48 3.68
N LEU A 109 -9.84 8.73 4.48
CA LEU A 109 -10.61 9.98 4.47
C LEU A 109 -9.72 11.17 4.80
N TYR A 110 -8.88 11.05 5.83
CA TYR A 110 -7.91 12.08 6.20
C TYR A 110 -6.99 12.46 5.03
N LEU A 111 -6.43 11.48 4.33
CA LEU A 111 -5.57 11.72 3.17
C LEU A 111 -6.32 12.34 1.99
N CYS A 112 -7.59 12.01 1.82
CA CYS A 112 -8.41 12.54 0.73
C CYS A 112 -8.86 13.99 0.95
N SER A 113 -9.08 14.42 2.21
CA SER A 113 -9.82 15.64 2.50
C SER A 113 -9.14 16.65 3.43
N SER A 114 -8.16 16.24 4.27
CA SER A 114 -7.53 17.15 5.21
C SER A 114 -6.56 18.11 4.54
N ASP A 115 -6.62 19.38 4.91
CA ASP A 115 -5.66 20.39 4.46
C ASP A 115 -4.25 20.18 5.05
N ASP A 116 -4.14 19.52 6.21
CA ASP A 116 -2.87 19.22 6.87
C ASP A 116 -1.92 18.41 6.00
N VAL A 117 -2.44 17.68 5.01
CA VAL A 117 -1.68 16.78 4.13
C VAL A 117 -1.73 17.20 2.66
N ALA A 118 -2.23 18.40 2.37
CA ALA A 118 -2.41 18.89 1.00
C ALA A 118 -1.11 18.87 0.18
N GLU A 119 0.02 19.20 0.82
CA GLU A 119 1.33 19.30 0.18
C GLU A 119 2.23 18.08 0.45
N ILE A 120 1.74 17.08 1.20
CA ILE A 120 2.53 15.89 1.51
C ILE A 120 2.39 14.87 0.39
N SER A 121 3.51 14.45 -0.19
CA SER A 121 3.56 13.45 -1.26
C SER A 121 4.67 12.43 -1.04
N GLY A 122 4.44 11.17 -1.41
CA GLY A 122 5.39 10.07 -1.28
C GLY A 122 5.48 9.46 0.13
N ALA A 123 4.62 9.87 1.05
CA ALA A 123 4.65 9.43 2.43
C ALA A 123 3.79 8.16 2.66
N TYR A 124 4.14 7.46 3.75
CA TYR A 124 3.36 6.34 4.27
C TYR A 124 2.67 6.75 5.58
N PHE A 125 1.39 6.47 5.68
CA PHE A 125 0.56 6.90 6.80
C PHE A 125 -0.03 5.74 7.59
N LYS A 126 -0.20 5.96 8.89
CA LYS A 126 -0.94 5.09 9.80
C LYS A 126 -1.59 5.96 10.88
N ASN A 127 -2.87 5.73 11.17
CA ASN A 127 -3.63 6.48 12.17
C ASN A 127 -3.56 8.00 11.95
N CYS A 128 -3.75 8.45 10.71
CA CYS A 128 -3.70 9.87 10.29
C CYS A 128 -2.35 10.56 10.57
N LYS A 129 -1.26 9.80 10.72
CA LYS A 129 0.09 10.33 10.96
C LYS A 129 1.07 9.72 9.97
N VAL A 130 2.07 10.51 9.57
CA VAL A 130 3.20 9.98 8.81
C VAL A 130 3.93 8.96 9.68
N GLU A 131 4.13 7.76 9.13
CA GLU A 131 4.90 6.69 9.76
C GLU A 131 6.10 6.34 8.86
N ARG A 132 7.25 6.12 9.44
CA ARG A 132 8.43 5.68 8.71
C ARG A 132 8.29 4.18 8.40
N PRO A 133 8.13 3.78 7.13
CA PRO A 133 8.06 2.36 6.79
C PRO A 133 9.44 1.69 6.94
N ARG A 134 9.50 0.37 6.80
CA ARG A 134 10.75 -0.39 6.90
C ARG A 134 11.77 0.07 5.84
N PRO A 135 13.09 -0.13 6.07
CA PRO A 135 14.14 0.33 5.15
C PRO A 135 13.94 -0.12 3.70
N TRP A 136 13.52 -1.37 3.48
CA TRP A 136 13.26 -1.89 2.13
C TRP A 136 12.04 -1.25 1.43
N ALA A 137 11.14 -0.64 2.18
CA ALA A 137 10.04 0.16 1.62
C ALA A 137 10.44 1.62 1.33
N GLN A 138 11.70 1.98 1.65
CA GLN A 138 12.31 3.27 1.36
C GLN A 138 13.40 3.17 0.29
N ASP A 139 13.58 1.98 -0.30
CA ASP A 139 14.56 1.71 -1.34
C ASP A 139 14.10 2.28 -2.69
N ASP A 140 14.72 3.39 -3.08
CA ASP A 140 14.40 4.07 -4.32
C ASP A 140 14.82 3.27 -5.56
N THR A 141 15.86 2.44 -5.47
CA THR A 141 16.28 1.55 -6.57
C THR A 141 15.23 0.47 -6.79
N ALA A 142 14.74 -0.15 -5.71
CA ALA A 142 13.66 -1.13 -5.81
C ALA A 142 12.36 -0.49 -6.32
N ALA A 143 12.06 0.75 -5.94
CA ALA A 143 10.90 1.49 -6.42
C ALA A 143 10.96 1.74 -7.94
N GLU A 144 12.12 2.15 -8.47
CA GLU A 144 12.32 2.33 -9.91
C GLU A 144 12.29 0.99 -10.68
N LYS A 145 12.91 -0.06 -10.14
CA LYS A 145 12.87 -1.38 -10.77
C LYS A 145 11.43 -1.92 -10.87
N LEU A 146 10.63 -1.71 -9.80
CA LEU A 146 9.21 -2.07 -9.79
C LEU A 146 8.40 -1.25 -10.81
N TRP A 147 8.68 0.03 -10.93
CA TRP A 147 8.03 0.90 -11.88
C TRP A 147 8.26 0.42 -13.32
N ASN A 148 9.52 0.23 -13.69
CA ASN A 148 9.90 -0.22 -15.04
C ASN A 148 9.28 -1.59 -15.37
N TYR A 149 9.27 -2.52 -14.41
CA TYR A 149 8.58 -3.80 -14.57
C TYR A 149 7.07 -3.60 -14.81
N SER A 150 6.43 -2.72 -14.07
CA SER A 150 5.00 -2.45 -14.21
C SER A 150 4.66 -1.83 -15.57
N GLU A 151 5.50 -0.90 -16.06
CA GLU A 151 5.34 -0.32 -17.41
C GLU A 151 5.44 -1.39 -18.50
N GLN A 152 6.40 -2.30 -18.39
CA GLN A 152 6.52 -3.44 -19.33
C GLN A 152 5.26 -4.32 -19.32
N CYS A 153 4.68 -4.61 -18.14
CA CYS A 153 3.48 -5.43 -18.03
C CYS A 153 2.25 -4.80 -18.67
N VAL A 154 2.10 -3.48 -18.62
CA VAL A 154 0.92 -2.79 -19.19
C VAL A 154 1.12 -2.35 -20.64
N GLY A 155 2.32 -2.55 -21.20
CA GLY A 155 2.62 -2.24 -22.60
C GLY A 155 2.54 -0.77 -22.94
N SER A 156 2.63 0.12 -21.94
CA SER A 156 2.54 1.56 -22.17
C SER A 156 3.89 2.22 -21.93
N ALA A 157 4.48 2.74 -23.00
CA ALA A 157 5.32 3.91 -22.90
C ALA A 157 4.37 5.13 -22.87
N TYR A 158 4.23 5.77 -21.71
CA TYR A 158 3.62 7.11 -21.63
C TYR A 158 4.67 8.19 -21.84
#